data_e230a143be71a552d89f5f6a6c25b653
#
_entry.id   e230a143be71a552d89f5f6a6c25b653
#
_cell.length_a   1.000
_cell.length_b   1.000
_cell.length_c   1.000
_cell.angle_alpha   90.00
_cell.angle_beta   90.00
_cell.angle_gamma   90.00
#
_symmetry.space_group_name_H-M   'P 1'
#
loop_
_entity.id
_entity.type
_entity.pdbx_description
1 polymer ?
#
loop_
_entity_poly.entity_id
_entity_poly.type
_entity_poly.pdbx_seq_one_letter_code
_entity_poly.pdbx_strand_id
1 'polypeptide(L)'
;MNFYTNVLQWGNQLFCRAVINGERQNFKIKYRPTLYSPVNKHTGYTTLEGLPVLPIEFDNIKEAKEWVESHKNQPELVYGNTQFAYNYIADTYKGNIDWNLDKLLMVTIDIEVQCENGFPDPKLADEEMLSITVKNHQNKKIVVFGIGQFVTNR
;
A
#
# COMPACT_ATOMS: atom_id res chain seq x y z
N MET A 1 4.32 11.46 17.14
CA MET A 1 3.29 10.96 16.21
C MET A 1 3.99 10.17 15.13
N ASN A 2 3.64 8.89 15.00
CA ASN A 2 4.21 8.00 14.00
C ASN A 2 3.08 7.23 13.32
N PHE A 3 2.96 7.35 12.01
CA PHE A 3 1.97 6.61 11.23
C PHE A 3 2.50 6.32 9.82
N TYR A 4 2.09 5.19 9.26
CA TYR A 4 2.40 4.87 7.87
C TYR A 4 1.38 5.51 6.93
N THR A 5 1.80 5.82 5.71
CA THR A 5 0.94 6.28 4.63
C THR A 5 0.83 5.27 3.51
N ASN A 6 1.85 4.41 3.36
CA ASN A 6 1.85 3.31 2.41
C ASN A 6 2.91 2.29 2.81
N VAL A 7 2.56 1.00 2.69
CA VAL A 7 3.51 -0.11 2.77
C VAL A 7 3.24 -1.02 1.58
N LEU A 8 4.25 -1.27 0.78
CA LEU A 8 4.14 -2.17 -0.37
C LEU A 8 5.33 -3.14 -0.40
N GLN A 9 5.07 -4.33 -0.94
CA GLN A 9 6.12 -5.31 -1.16
C GLN A 9 6.70 -5.15 -2.56
N TRP A 10 8.03 -5.13 -2.65
CA TRP A 10 8.77 -5.21 -3.90
C TRP A 10 9.87 -6.26 -3.77
N GLY A 11 9.69 -7.37 -4.48
CA GLY A 11 10.63 -8.50 -4.39
C GLY A 11 10.73 -9.05 -2.96
N ASN A 12 11.94 -9.03 -2.42
CA ASN A 12 12.27 -9.56 -1.10
C ASN A 12 12.29 -8.48 0.02
N GLN A 13 11.76 -7.30 -0.26
CA GLN A 13 11.76 -6.16 0.68
C GLN A 13 10.37 -5.51 0.75
N LEU A 14 10.12 -4.80 1.84
CA LEU A 14 9.00 -3.88 1.95
C LEU A 14 9.51 -2.44 1.77
N PHE A 15 8.70 -1.61 1.12
CA PHE A 15 8.89 -0.17 1.03
C PHE A 15 7.84 0.49 1.89
N CYS A 16 8.27 1.27 2.86
CA CYS A 16 7.40 2.01 3.74
C CYS A 16 7.52 3.51 3.48
N ARG A 17 6.36 4.16 3.39
CA ARG A 17 6.22 5.60 3.49
C ARG A 17 5.52 5.89 4.80
N ALA A 18 6.13 6.70 5.65
CA ALA A 18 5.61 7.00 6.97
C ALA A 18 5.87 8.46 7.35
N VAL A 19 5.16 8.93 8.35
CA VAL A 19 5.49 10.14 9.10
C VAL A 19 6.06 9.68 10.43
N ILE A 20 7.32 10.02 10.70
CA ILE A 20 8.04 9.67 11.93
C ILE A 20 8.50 10.97 12.58
N ASN A 21 8.12 11.18 13.83
CA ASN A 21 8.39 12.43 14.56
C ASN A 21 7.96 13.71 13.82
N GLY A 22 6.88 13.60 13.06
CA GLY A 22 6.32 14.70 12.29
C GLY A 22 6.95 14.93 10.91
N GLU A 23 7.94 14.14 10.52
CA GLU A 23 8.63 14.22 9.22
C GLU A 23 8.27 13.05 8.30
N ARG A 24 8.14 13.31 7.01
CA ARG A 24 7.89 12.27 6.01
C ARG A 24 9.17 11.52 5.71
N GLN A 25 9.10 10.20 5.79
CA GLN A 25 10.22 9.32 5.53
C GLN A 25 9.82 8.20 4.56
N ASN A 26 10.78 7.79 3.73
CA ASN A 26 10.68 6.63 2.85
C ASN A 26 11.86 5.71 3.15
N PHE A 27 11.57 4.45 3.46
CA PHE A 27 12.61 3.49 3.80
C PHE A 27 12.27 2.08 3.34
N LYS A 28 13.32 1.27 3.20
CA LYS A 28 13.24 -0.14 2.86
C LYS A 28 13.38 -0.98 4.12
N ILE A 29 12.62 -2.07 4.18
CA ILE A 29 12.60 -2.98 5.31
C ILE A 29 12.93 -4.38 4.83
N LYS A 30 13.93 -5.00 5.45
CA LYS A 30 14.17 -6.44 5.34
C LYS A 30 13.24 -7.11 6.36
N TYR A 31 12.07 -7.52 5.89
CA TYR A 31 11.06 -8.13 6.75
C TYR A 31 11.31 -9.62 6.89
N ARG A 32 11.18 -10.14 8.11
CA ARG A 32 11.24 -11.56 8.47
C ARG A 32 9.83 -12.04 8.80
N PRO A 33 9.15 -12.69 7.85
CA PRO A 33 7.79 -13.15 8.06
C PRO A 33 7.71 -14.28 9.07
N THR A 34 6.59 -14.34 9.80
CA THR A 34 6.18 -15.50 10.58
C THR A 34 4.88 -16.03 9.99
N LEU A 35 4.85 -17.29 9.66
CA LEU A 35 3.65 -18.05 9.33
C LEU A 35 3.47 -19.18 10.36
N TYR A 36 2.41 -19.96 10.26
CA TYR A 36 2.11 -20.97 11.25
C TYR A 36 1.72 -22.28 10.56
N SER A 37 2.01 -23.39 11.22
CA SER A 37 1.57 -24.72 10.78
C SER A 37 0.87 -25.45 11.91
N PRO A 38 -0.19 -26.26 11.62
CA PRO A 38 -0.95 -26.96 12.65
C PRO A 38 -0.11 -28.05 13.30
N VAL A 39 -0.41 -28.30 14.57
CA VAL A 39 0.23 -29.37 15.37
C VAL A 39 -0.79 -30.06 16.27
N ASN A 40 -0.49 -31.30 16.67
CA ASN A 40 -1.40 -32.13 17.50
C ASN A 40 -1.22 -31.89 19.01
N LYS A 41 -0.55 -30.80 19.41
CA LYS A 41 -0.31 -30.48 20.83
C LYS A 41 -0.59 -29.02 21.12
N HIS A 42 -0.95 -28.73 22.37
CA HIS A 42 -1.12 -27.36 22.82
C HIS A 42 0.20 -26.57 22.78
N THR A 43 0.19 -25.36 22.21
CA THR A 43 1.40 -24.56 21.94
C THR A 43 1.33 -23.12 22.44
N GLY A 44 0.23 -22.67 22.96
CA GLY A 44 0.01 -21.25 23.26
C GLY A 44 -0.42 -20.40 22.04
N TYR A 45 -0.37 -20.93 20.82
CA TYR A 45 -0.89 -20.32 19.59
C TYR A 45 -2.01 -21.16 19.04
N THR A 46 -3.10 -20.51 18.62
CA THR A 46 -4.25 -21.18 18.00
C THR A 46 -4.74 -20.39 16.80
N THR A 47 -5.38 -21.05 15.84
CA THR A 47 -6.19 -20.40 14.80
C THR A 47 -7.45 -19.78 15.43
N LEU A 48 -8.23 -19.06 14.64
CA LEU A 48 -9.52 -18.50 15.08
C LEU A 48 -10.51 -19.61 15.47
N GLU A 49 -10.40 -20.80 14.88
CA GLU A 49 -11.22 -21.98 15.16
C GLU A 49 -10.67 -22.79 16.36
N GLY A 50 -9.57 -22.36 16.98
CA GLY A 50 -8.97 -23.01 18.14
C GLY A 50 -8.01 -24.15 17.81
N LEU A 51 -7.62 -24.36 16.55
CA LEU A 51 -6.63 -25.37 16.16
C LEU A 51 -5.24 -24.96 16.65
N PRO A 52 -4.49 -25.80 17.39
CA PRO A 52 -3.13 -25.50 17.81
C PRO A 52 -2.18 -25.35 16.62
N VAL A 53 -1.36 -24.30 16.63
CA VAL A 53 -0.36 -24.04 15.59
C VAL A 53 0.98 -23.70 16.20
N LEU A 54 2.07 -23.91 15.44
CA LEU A 54 3.41 -23.43 15.78
C LEU A 54 3.86 -22.35 14.80
N PRO A 55 4.53 -21.28 15.29
CA PRO A 55 5.14 -20.29 14.44
C PRO A 55 6.34 -20.87 13.67
N ILE A 56 6.44 -20.48 12.41
CA ILE A 56 7.57 -20.75 11.53
C ILE A 56 8.12 -19.39 11.11
N GLU A 57 9.31 -19.05 11.58
CA GLU A 57 10.00 -17.82 11.25
C GLU A 57 10.87 -18.02 10.02
N PHE A 58 10.82 -17.04 9.10
CA PHE A 58 11.62 -17.03 7.88
C PHE A 58 12.62 -15.89 7.90
N ASP A 59 13.79 -16.08 7.36
CA ASP A 59 14.80 -15.04 7.30
C ASP A 59 14.45 -13.90 6.33
N ASN A 60 13.55 -14.18 5.36
CA ASN A 60 13.12 -13.20 4.38
C ASN A 60 11.81 -13.62 3.70
N ILE A 61 11.22 -12.67 2.94
CA ILE A 61 9.94 -12.86 2.24
C ILE A 61 10.02 -13.98 1.17
N LYS A 62 11.18 -14.11 0.50
CA LYS A 62 11.35 -15.10 -0.56
C LYS A 62 11.21 -16.53 0.01
N GLU A 63 11.89 -16.81 1.10
CA GLU A 63 11.80 -18.13 1.78
C GLU A 63 10.37 -18.43 2.23
N ALA A 64 9.69 -17.45 2.83
CA ALA A 64 8.30 -17.63 3.22
C ALA A 64 7.39 -17.95 2.03
N LYS A 65 7.58 -17.27 0.88
CA LYS A 65 6.84 -17.56 -0.35
C LYS A 65 7.15 -18.94 -0.93
N GLU A 66 8.41 -19.34 -0.94
CA GLU A 66 8.82 -20.67 -1.39
C GLU A 66 8.21 -21.77 -0.51
N TRP A 67 8.17 -21.53 0.80
CA TRP A 67 7.50 -22.45 1.72
C TRP A 67 5.99 -22.53 1.46
N VAL A 68 5.30 -21.42 1.28
CA VAL A 68 3.86 -21.39 0.92
C VAL A 68 3.62 -22.15 -0.40
N GLU A 69 4.44 -21.89 -1.42
CA GLU A 69 4.30 -22.57 -2.72
C GLU A 69 4.55 -24.06 -2.62
N SER A 70 5.49 -24.51 -1.77
CA SER A 70 5.73 -25.94 -1.55
C SER A 70 4.53 -26.65 -0.91
N HIS A 71 3.64 -25.92 -0.23
CA HIS A 71 2.43 -26.42 0.42
C HIS A 71 1.15 -26.11 -0.36
N LYS A 72 1.23 -25.70 -1.62
CA LYS A 72 0.04 -25.32 -2.42
C LYS A 72 -1.02 -26.44 -2.55
N ASN A 73 -0.61 -27.69 -2.49
CA ASN A 73 -1.51 -28.84 -2.53
C ASN A 73 -2.00 -29.28 -1.13
N GLN A 74 -1.57 -28.60 -0.08
CA GLN A 74 -1.90 -28.85 1.32
C GLN A 74 -2.14 -27.50 2.05
N PRO A 75 -3.12 -26.68 1.59
CA PRO A 75 -3.35 -25.35 2.14
C PRO A 75 -3.72 -25.36 3.62
N GLU A 76 -4.25 -26.47 4.12
CA GLU A 76 -4.56 -26.69 5.53
C GLU A 76 -3.32 -26.75 6.45
N LEU A 77 -2.13 -26.82 5.90
CA LEU A 77 -0.87 -26.74 6.65
C LEU A 77 -0.30 -25.33 6.76
N VAL A 78 -0.90 -24.35 6.08
CA VAL A 78 -0.40 -22.97 6.02
C VAL A 78 -1.40 -22.02 6.66
N TYR A 79 -1.01 -21.43 7.79
CA TYR A 79 -1.78 -20.42 8.49
C TYR A 79 -1.00 -19.10 8.61
N GLY A 80 -1.74 -18.01 8.75
CA GLY A 80 -1.22 -16.64 8.78
C GLY A 80 -1.47 -15.90 7.48
N ASN A 81 -1.16 -14.62 7.48
CA ASN A 81 -1.38 -13.76 6.32
C ASN A 81 -0.14 -13.79 5.41
N THR A 82 -0.33 -14.17 4.15
CA THR A 82 0.74 -14.21 3.14
C THR A 82 0.97 -12.87 2.43
N GLN A 83 0.16 -11.86 2.74
CA GLN A 83 0.38 -10.47 2.30
C GLN A 83 1.27 -9.75 3.33
N PHE A 84 2.57 -9.92 3.22
CA PHE A 84 3.55 -9.52 4.24
C PHE A 84 3.60 -8.02 4.54
N ALA A 85 3.11 -7.16 3.65
CA ALA A 85 2.95 -5.74 3.94
C ALA A 85 1.96 -5.51 5.10
N TYR A 86 0.85 -6.26 5.15
CA TYR A 86 -0.13 -6.17 6.24
C TYR A 86 0.41 -6.76 7.55
N ASN A 87 1.19 -7.84 7.47
CA ASN A 87 1.84 -8.39 8.65
C ASN A 87 2.78 -7.37 9.28
N TYR A 88 3.63 -6.73 8.48
CA TYR A 88 4.50 -5.66 8.95
C TYR A 88 3.72 -4.51 9.60
N ILE A 89 2.61 -4.08 8.99
CA ILE A 89 1.74 -3.04 9.54
C ILE A 89 1.21 -3.47 10.91
N ALA A 90 0.66 -4.69 11.01
CA ALA A 90 0.10 -5.22 12.25
C ALA A 90 1.15 -5.39 13.36
N ASP A 91 2.37 -5.77 13.00
CA ASP A 91 3.48 -5.95 13.95
C ASP A 91 4.03 -4.61 14.46
N THR A 92 4.08 -3.61 13.59
CA THR A 92 4.76 -2.33 13.86
C THR A 92 3.83 -1.27 14.42
N TYR A 93 2.60 -1.20 13.92
CA TYR A 93 1.61 -0.16 14.27
C TYR A 93 0.45 -0.78 15.06
N LYS A 94 0.71 -1.07 16.34
CA LYS A 94 -0.28 -1.70 17.24
C LYS A 94 -1.23 -0.66 17.83
N GLY A 95 -2.50 -1.04 17.94
CA GLY A 95 -3.54 -0.20 18.54
C GLY A 95 -4.03 0.91 17.61
N ASN A 96 -4.49 2.02 18.18
CA ASN A 96 -4.96 3.16 17.41
C ASN A 96 -3.80 3.90 16.77
N ILE A 97 -3.88 4.12 15.46
CA ILE A 97 -2.89 4.89 14.70
C ILE A 97 -3.34 6.36 14.71
N ASP A 98 -2.55 7.17 15.38
CA ASP A 98 -2.77 8.61 15.47
C ASP A 98 -2.20 9.29 14.22
N TRP A 99 -3.05 9.59 13.24
CA TRP A 99 -2.68 10.16 11.95
C TRP A 99 -3.06 11.63 11.84
N ASN A 100 -2.38 12.37 10.97
CA ASN A 100 -2.64 13.79 10.72
C ASN A 100 -2.60 14.12 9.22
N LEU A 101 -3.74 14.60 8.69
CA LEU A 101 -3.87 14.99 7.28
C LEU A 101 -2.93 16.13 6.88
N ASP A 102 -2.60 17.05 7.79
CA ASP A 102 -1.71 18.17 7.48
C ASP A 102 -0.28 17.70 7.15
N LYS A 103 0.05 16.46 7.53
CA LYS A 103 1.32 15.83 7.19
C LYS A 103 1.29 15.07 5.85
N LEU A 104 0.12 14.97 5.22
CA LEU A 104 -0.05 14.31 3.92
C LEU A 104 -0.17 15.36 2.82
N LEU A 105 0.59 15.19 1.73
CA LEU A 105 0.37 15.95 0.52
C LEU A 105 -0.71 15.24 -0.33
N MET A 106 -1.92 15.77 -0.31
CA MET A 106 -2.99 15.33 -1.19
C MET A 106 -3.13 16.28 -2.36
N VAL A 107 -3.12 15.72 -3.55
CA VAL A 107 -3.28 16.46 -4.80
C VAL A 107 -4.34 15.74 -5.63
N THR A 108 -5.32 16.50 -6.12
CA THR A 108 -6.21 16.04 -7.18
C THR A 108 -5.65 16.52 -8.51
N ILE A 109 -5.60 15.64 -9.48
CA ILE A 109 -5.25 15.94 -10.86
C ILE A 109 -6.48 15.57 -11.70
N ASP A 110 -6.90 16.51 -12.53
CA ASP A 110 -7.99 16.36 -13.48
C ASP A 110 -7.49 16.73 -14.87
N ILE A 111 -7.85 15.92 -15.87
CA ILE A 111 -7.35 16.04 -17.23
C ILE A 111 -8.55 16.10 -18.16
N GLU A 112 -8.61 17.18 -18.97
CA GLU A 112 -9.60 17.33 -20.02
C GLU A 112 -8.95 17.10 -21.38
N VAL A 113 -9.60 16.29 -22.20
CA VAL A 113 -9.18 16.01 -23.58
C VAL A 113 -10.30 16.35 -24.55
N GLN A 114 -9.93 16.68 -25.76
CA GLN A 114 -10.89 16.86 -26.87
C GLN A 114 -11.36 15.48 -27.30
N CYS A 115 -12.68 15.24 -27.24
CA CYS A 115 -13.26 14.01 -27.73
C CYS A 115 -14.54 14.28 -28.54
N GLU A 116 -14.57 13.89 -29.80
CA GLU A 116 -15.72 14.12 -30.68
C GLU A 116 -16.80 13.06 -30.52
N ASN A 117 -16.45 11.83 -30.10
CA ASN A 117 -17.32 10.67 -30.15
C ASN A 117 -17.42 9.92 -28.80
N GLY A 118 -17.78 10.63 -27.71
CA GLY A 118 -17.98 10.02 -26.41
C GLY A 118 -16.78 10.13 -25.47
N PHE A 119 -16.37 9.04 -24.82
CA PHE A 119 -15.19 9.03 -23.94
C PHE A 119 -13.92 8.64 -24.70
N PRO A 120 -12.80 9.31 -24.45
CA PRO A 120 -11.52 8.96 -25.04
C PRO A 120 -11.07 7.56 -24.61
N ASP A 121 -10.41 6.82 -25.50
CA ASP A 121 -9.77 5.54 -25.15
C ASP A 121 -8.37 5.79 -24.56
N PRO A 122 -8.14 5.55 -23.27
CA PRO A 122 -6.83 5.79 -22.65
C PRO A 122 -5.69 4.93 -23.23
N LYS A 123 -6.02 3.85 -23.97
CA LYS A 123 -5.01 2.98 -24.59
C LYS A 123 -4.51 3.54 -25.89
N LEU A 124 -5.36 4.24 -26.63
CA LEU A 124 -4.97 4.90 -27.88
C LEU A 124 -4.24 6.19 -27.58
N ALA A 125 -4.71 6.97 -26.60
CA ALA A 125 -4.12 8.24 -26.17
C ALA A 125 -3.85 9.20 -27.35
N ASP A 126 -4.76 9.21 -28.33
CA ASP A 126 -4.66 9.97 -29.58
C ASP A 126 -5.41 11.30 -29.55
N GLU A 127 -6.17 11.54 -28.50
CA GLU A 127 -6.95 12.76 -28.31
C GLU A 127 -6.08 13.92 -27.81
N GLU A 128 -6.37 15.12 -28.29
CA GLU A 128 -5.66 16.33 -27.85
C GLU A 128 -5.98 16.67 -26.40
N MET A 129 -4.94 16.86 -25.60
CA MET A 129 -5.08 17.30 -24.20
C MET A 129 -5.41 18.79 -24.17
N LEU A 130 -6.58 19.16 -23.63
CA LEU A 130 -7.04 20.54 -23.53
C LEU A 130 -6.54 21.24 -22.26
N SER A 131 -6.64 20.55 -21.13
CA SER A 131 -6.15 21.11 -19.87
C SER A 131 -5.79 20.05 -18.84
N ILE A 132 -4.91 20.42 -17.91
CA ILE A 132 -4.61 19.69 -16.69
C ILE A 132 -4.85 20.63 -15.52
N THR A 133 -5.76 20.27 -14.64
CA THR A 133 -6.01 20.98 -13.39
C THR A 133 -5.38 20.24 -12.23
N VAL A 134 -4.60 20.95 -11.42
CA VAL A 134 -3.94 20.40 -10.23
C VAL A 134 -4.42 21.16 -9.00
N LYS A 135 -5.07 20.49 -8.06
CA LYS A 135 -5.53 21.07 -6.80
C LYS A 135 -4.73 20.49 -5.63
N ASN A 136 -4.04 21.35 -4.90
CA ASN A 136 -3.41 20.99 -3.63
C ASN A 136 -4.41 21.18 -2.49
N HIS A 137 -4.72 20.10 -1.76
CA HIS A 137 -5.72 20.13 -0.68
C HIS A 137 -5.23 20.80 0.61
N GLN A 138 -3.92 20.89 0.84
CA GLN A 138 -3.39 21.53 2.05
C GLN A 138 -3.54 23.05 2.00
N ASN A 139 -3.09 23.67 0.92
CA ASN A 139 -3.12 25.13 0.75
C ASN A 139 -4.28 25.62 -0.13
N LYS A 140 -5.14 24.71 -0.61
CA LYS A 140 -6.28 24.94 -1.49
C LYS A 140 -5.93 25.60 -2.83
N LYS A 141 -4.65 25.65 -3.18
CA LYS A 141 -4.18 26.23 -4.43
C LYS A 141 -4.58 25.35 -5.60
N ILE A 142 -5.12 25.99 -6.65
CA ILE A 142 -5.45 25.36 -7.92
C ILE A 142 -4.53 25.96 -8.98
N VAL A 143 -3.94 25.10 -9.80
CA VAL A 143 -3.14 25.47 -10.96
C VAL A 143 -3.74 24.76 -12.16
N VAL A 144 -3.97 25.51 -13.23
CA VAL A 144 -4.47 24.96 -14.49
C VAL A 144 -3.42 25.19 -15.57
N PHE A 145 -3.06 24.12 -16.25
CA PHE A 145 -2.26 24.16 -17.48
C PHE A 145 -3.21 23.86 -18.64
N GLY A 146 -3.21 24.69 -19.68
CA GLY A 146 -4.09 24.49 -20.81
C GLY A 146 -3.48 25.01 -22.09
N ILE A 147 -4.05 24.57 -23.21
CA ILE A 147 -3.73 25.08 -24.53
C ILE A 147 -4.63 26.30 -24.83
N GLY A 148 -4.04 27.35 -25.37
CA GLY A 148 -4.76 28.57 -25.74
C GLY A 148 -4.64 29.75 -24.77
N GLN A 149 -5.34 30.83 -25.09
CA GLN A 149 -5.35 32.03 -24.26
C GLN A 149 -6.48 31.99 -23.25
N PHE A 150 -6.15 32.18 -21.99
CA PHE A 150 -7.14 32.28 -20.92
C PHE A 150 -7.49 33.76 -20.66
N VAL A 151 -8.77 34.10 -20.72
CA VAL A 151 -9.28 35.39 -20.27
C VAL A 151 -9.64 35.23 -18.80
N THR A 152 -8.85 35.86 -17.91
CA THR A 152 -9.21 35.94 -16.50
C THR A 152 -10.24 37.05 -16.30
N ASN A 153 -11.49 36.69 -16.09
CA ASN A 153 -12.46 37.60 -15.51
C ASN A 153 -12.13 37.79 -14.02
N ARG A 154 -11.60 38.95 -13.64
CA ARG A 154 -11.42 39.36 -12.25
C ARG A 154 -12.74 39.87 -11.68
#